data_04cff254d1a7213dc7563fc485e702dd
#
_entry.id   04cff254d1a7213dc7563fc485e702dd
#
_cell.length_a   1.000
_cell.length_b   1.000
_cell.length_c   1.000
_cell.angle_alpha   90.00
_cell.angle_beta   90.00
_cell.angle_gamma   90.00
#
_symmetry.space_group_name_H-M   'P 1'
#
loop_
_entity.id
_entity.type
_entity.pdbx_description
1 polymer ?
#
loop_
_entity_poly.entity_id
_entity_poly.type
_entity_poly.pdbx_seq_one_letter_code
_entity_poly.pdbx_strand_id
1 'polypeptide(L)'
;MKRFMCLILVALLLAGVGGVRQAKAESMRESLSPVKNDPTSVPYLPEDDPTMEPTMEATPEPTPTPTPVPTRAPEGTPFQTRAPKEGDVATDRFPNYDTGADAEYSYQSDELRIAIKVIRDTEAHQRIFVADIWIRNLKNFRTGFAHGRYQAGTEDGTEFANRENAILAVNGNYAIGRLSVHDGKSYGAIKNIKGWSRSGFCGLYSDGTIRTFDTAKDKISIKSEIANGLVHGWQFGPILVKDGEKTTKHYDNTLHPRCMLGYYEPGHYVFVTCDGRRENAVGMSIDDMREFMYNLGVKEAFNLDGGYSAVMVFMGTVINIPAWTRLKSDGSNAMGRPINDMLMLSEFDENGEIIPLSALQPDKFAPVETE
;
A
#
# COMPACT_ATOMS: atom_id res chain seq x y z
N MET A 1 -37.79 27.61 59.20
CA MET A 1 -37.19 28.28 58.04
C MET A 1 -35.88 27.65 57.52
N LYS A 2 -34.99 27.14 58.32
CA LYS A 2 -33.71 26.50 57.81
C LYS A 2 -33.83 25.22 57.02
N ARG A 3 -34.89 24.43 57.24
CA ARG A 3 -35.14 23.16 56.49
C ARG A 3 -35.75 23.34 55.09
N PHE A 4 -36.46 24.45 54.88
CA PHE A 4 -37.08 24.77 53.59
C PHE A 4 -36.05 25.36 52.58
N MET A 5 -35.06 26.09 53.08
CA MET A 5 -34.01 26.69 52.24
C MET A 5 -33.04 25.63 51.67
N CYS A 6 -32.83 24.52 52.40
CA CYS A 6 -31.93 23.42 51.94
C CYS A 6 -32.54 22.60 50.77
N LEU A 7 -33.89 22.45 50.76
CA LEU A 7 -34.59 21.74 49.68
C LEU A 7 -34.62 22.52 48.37
N ILE A 8 -34.74 23.83 48.43
CA ILE A 8 -34.71 24.69 47.23
C ILE A 8 -33.30 24.74 46.60
N LEU A 9 -32.25 24.73 47.45
CA LEU A 9 -30.85 24.71 46.94
C LEU A 9 -30.50 23.39 46.27
N VAL A 10 -31.01 22.25 46.78
CA VAL A 10 -30.78 20.92 46.16
C VAL A 10 -31.56 20.80 44.85
N ALA A 11 -32.77 21.37 44.78
CA ALA A 11 -33.58 21.36 43.55
C ALA A 11 -32.93 22.23 42.44
N LEU A 12 -32.35 23.36 42.80
CA LEU A 12 -31.60 24.21 41.85
C LEU A 12 -30.28 23.58 41.36
N LEU A 13 -29.58 22.86 42.23
CA LEU A 13 -28.39 22.11 41.86
C LEU A 13 -28.70 20.92 40.92
N LEU A 14 -29.81 20.24 41.13
CA LEU A 14 -30.25 19.14 40.26
C LEU A 14 -30.73 19.64 38.89
N ALA A 15 -31.40 20.79 38.84
CA ALA A 15 -31.85 21.41 37.61
C ALA A 15 -30.63 21.93 36.80
N GLY A 16 -29.60 22.49 37.45
CA GLY A 16 -28.38 22.95 36.80
C GLY A 16 -27.55 21.80 36.18
N VAL A 17 -27.46 20.67 36.86
CA VAL A 17 -26.76 19.49 36.35
C VAL A 17 -27.54 18.82 35.21
N GLY A 18 -28.86 18.82 35.25
CA GLY A 18 -29.71 18.32 34.17
C GLY A 18 -29.59 19.16 32.89
N GLY A 19 -29.61 20.49 33.02
CA GLY A 19 -29.49 21.41 31.89
C GLY A 19 -28.12 21.31 31.21
N VAL A 20 -27.03 21.22 31.96
CA VAL A 20 -25.67 21.05 31.40
C VAL A 20 -25.51 19.70 30.72
N ARG A 21 -26.12 18.63 31.25
CA ARG A 21 -26.07 17.31 30.59
C ARG A 21 -26.92 17.30 29.31
N GLN A 22 -28.04 17.96 29.27
CA GLN A 22 -28.90 18.04 28.10
C GLN A 22 -28.28 18.91 27.00
N ALA A 23 -27.72 20.08 27.35
CA ALA A 23 -27.02 20.93 26.41
C ALA A 23 -25.74 20.22 25.84
N LYS A 24 -25.04 19.42 26.66
CA LYS A 24 -23.90 18.65 26.19
C LYS A 24 -24.34 17.47 25.31
N ALA A 25 -25.48 16.86 25.56
CA ALA A 25 -26.04 15.80 24.72
C ALA A 25 -26.56 16.35 23.39
N GLU A 26 -27.18 17.53 23.40
CA GLU A 26 -27.64 18.21 22.18
C GLU A 26 -26.44 18.71 21.35
N SER A 27 -25.41 19.29 21.96
CA SER A 27 -24.16 19.66 21.27
C SER A 27 -23.43 18.44 20.68
N MET A 28 -23.44 17.30 21.37
CA MET A 28 -22.91 16.05 20.80
C MET A 28 -23.82 15.49 19.69
N ARG A 29 -25.13 15.70 19.76
CA ARG A 29 -26.04 15.31 18.66
C ARG A 29 -25.93 16.23 17.46
N GLU A 30 -25.72 17.52 17.63
CA GLU A 30 -25.42 18.44 16.52
C GLU A 30 -24.07 18.16 15.87
N SER A 31 -23.04 17.75 16.65
CA SER A 31 -21.76 17.33 16.08
C SER A 31 -21.81 15.95 15.39
N LEU A 32 -22.86 15.17 15.63
CA LEU A 32 -23.16 13.87 15.03
C LEU A 32 -24.29 13.94 13.98
N SER A 33 -24.77 15.14 13.64
CA SER A 33 -25.68 15.29 12.51
C SER A 33 -24.99 14.75 11.26
N PRO A 34 -25.66 13.88 10.50
CA PRO A 34 -25.02 13.25 9.33
C PRO A 34 -24.54 14.36 8.41
N VAL A 35 -23.27 14.33 8.07
CA VAL A 35 -22.76 15.01 6.89
C VAL A 35 -23.77 14.73 5.80
N LYS A 36 -24.42 15.77 5.27
CA LYS A 36 -25.41 15.66 4.20
C LYS A 36 -24.90 14.63 3.23
N ASN A 37 -25.70 13.59 2.97
CA ASN A 37 -25.38 12.50 2.08
C ASN A 37 -24.68 13.03 0.84
N ASP A 38 -23.37 12.99 0.83
CA ASP A 38 -22.61 12.99 -0.40
C ASP A 38 -22.90 11.62 -1.01
N PRO A 39 -23.64 11.51 -2.11
CA PRO A 39 -23.94 10.22 -2.73
C PRO A 39 -22.67 9.48 -3.19
N THR A 40 -21.50 10.09 -3.02
CA THR A 40 -20.19 9.54 -3.36
C THR A 40 -19.43 8.94 -2.17
N SER A 41 -19.90 9.13 -0.92
CA SER A 41 -19.30 8.51 0.25
C SER A 41 -19.91 7.15 0.51
N VAL A 42 -19.35 6.11 -0.05
CA VAL A 42 -19.63 4.74 0.40
C VAL A 42 -19.00 4.58 1.79
N PRO A 43 -19.75 4.20 2.83
CA PRO A 43 -19.17 3.95 4.15
C PRO A 43 -18.07 2.91 4.04
N TYR A 44 -16.91 3.19 4.64
CA TYR A 44 -15.86 2.21 4.81
C TYR A 44 -16.39 1.06 5.68
N LEU A 45 -16.56 -0.11 5.08
CA LEU A 45 -16.73 -1.36 5.81
C LEU A 45 -15.35 -1.98 5.98
N PRO A 46 -14.91 -2.30 7.21
CA PRO A 46 -13.69 -3.05 7.42
C PRO A 46 -13.75 -4.37 6.63
N GLU A 47 -12.62 -4.78 6.06
CA GLU A 47 -12.52 -6.04 5.28
C GLU A 47 -12.93 -7.29 6.09
N ASP A 48 -12.99 -7.18 7.42
CA ASP A 48 -13.24 -8.26 8.34
C ASP A 48 -14.59 -8.12 9.08
N ASP A 49 -15.63 -7.48 8.48
CA ASP A 49 -16.98 -7.47 9.08
C ASP A 49 -17.60 -8.88 8.93
N PRO A 50 -17.81 -9.62 10.03
CA PRO A 50 -18.32 -11.00 10.00
C PRO A 50 -19.81 -11.10 9.61
N THR A 51 -20.50 -9.97 9.34
CA THR A 51 -21.93 -9.96 9.04
C THR A 51 -22.26 -10.06 7.54
N MET A 52 -21.25 -10.07 6.68
CA MET A 52 -21.44 -10.11 5.22
C MET A 52 -20.79 -11.35 4.64
N GLU A 53 -21.46 -12.53 4.77
CA GLU A 53 -21.25 -13.63 3.81
C GLU A 53 -22.14 -14.88 3.98
N PRO A 54 -22.54 -15.53 2.90
CA PRO A 54 -22.71 -16.97 2.85
C PRO A 54 -21.39 -17.61 2.43
N THR A 55 -20.83 -18.40 3.32
CA THR A 55 -19.63 -19.21 3.09
C THR A 55 -19.87 -20.27 2.02
N MET A 56 -19.19 -20.16 0.88
CA MET A 56 -19.00 -21.32 0.01
C MET A 56 -17.74 -22.06 0.50
N GLU A 57 -17.92 -23.25 1.05
CA GLU A 57 -16.82 -24.19 1.33
C GLU A 57 -16.15 -24.58 0.01
N ALA A 58 -14.94 -24.04 -0.23
CA ALA A 58 -14.12 -24.51 -1.34
C ALA A 58 -13.28 -25.69 -0.87
N THR A 59 -13.46 -26.82 -1.55
CA THR A 59 -12.60 -28.01 -1.46
C THR A 59 -11.16 -27.61 -1.85
N PRO A 60 -10.11 -27.99 -1.11
CA PRO A 60 -8.74 -27.62 -1.46
C PRO A 60 -8.31 -28.39 -2.72
N GLU A 61 -8.19 -27.68 -3.84
CA GLU A 61 -7.51 -28.18 -5.04
C GLU A 61 -5.99 -27.92 -4.95
N PRO A 62 -5.19 -28.71 -5.67
CA PRO A 62 -3.74 -28.64 -5.57
C PRO A 62 -3.20 -27.28 -6.04
N THR A 63 -2.37 -26.67 -5.22
CA THR A 63 -1.67 -25.42 -5.49
C THR A 63 -0.91 -25.50 -6.83
N PRO A 64 -1.13 -24.57 -7.77
CA PRO A 64 -0.38 -24.56 -9.02
C PRO A 64 1.11 -24.42 -8.75
N THR A 65 1.91 -25.25 -9.40
CA THR A 65 3.37 -25.19 -9.34
C THR A 65 3.81 -23.82 -9.91
N PRO A 66 4.53 -22.99 -9.15
CA PRO A 66 4.92 -21.69 -9.64
C PRO A 66 5.83 -21.81 -10.85
N THR A 67 5.53 -21.04 -11.88
CA THR A 67 6.43 -20.88 -13.02
C THR A 67 7.75 -20.27 -12.52
N PRO A 68 8.90 -20.90 -12.71
CA PRO A 68 10.16 -20.37 -12.22
C PRO A 68 10.41 -19.00 -12.83
N VAL A 69 10.71 -18.02 -11.97
CA VAL A 69 11.19 -16.70 -12.41
C VAL A 69 12.52 -16.94 -13.15
N PRO A 70 12.72 -16.43 -14.37
CA PRO A 70 13.94 -16.66 -15.10
C PRO A 70 15.15 -16.16 -14.33
N THR A 71 16.07 -17.03 -13.98
CA THR A 71 17.28 -16.72 -13.19
C THR A 71 18.36 -16.03 -14.04
N ARG A 72 18.15 -15.90 -15.35
CA ARG A 72 19.11 -15.25 -16.26
C ARG A 72 18.37 -14.59 -17.42
N ALA A 73 18.47 -13.27 -17.51
CA ALA A 73 17.98 -12.53 -18.67
C ALA A 73 18.92 -12.71 -19.87
N PRO A 74 18.42 -12.57 -21.11
CA PRO A 74 19.23 -12.58 -22.31
C PRO A 74 20.24 -11.44 -22.30
N GLU A 75 21.42 -11.66 -22.89
CA GLU A 75 22.44 -10.64 -23.07
C GLU A 75 21.91 -9.54 -24.00
N GLY A 76 21.53 -8.41 -23.40
CA GLY A 76 21.11 -7.19 -24.11
C GLY A 76 22.29 -6.25 -24.34
N THR A 77 22.04 -5.17 -25.09
CA THR A 77 23.02 -4.09 -25.24
C THR A 77 23.34 -3.49 -23.86
N PRO A 78 24.61 -3.40 -23.45
CA PRO A 78 24.96 -2.86 -22.15
C PRO A 78 24.49 -1.41 -22.02
N PHE A 79 23.74 -1.11 -20.96
CA PHE A 79 23.46 0.27 -20.59
C PHE A 79 24.74 0.96 -20.12
N GLN A 80 24.84 2.28 -20.36
CA GLN A 80 25.99 3.04 -19.86
C GLN A 80 25.93 3.05 -18.32
N THR A 81 27.02 2.60 -17.70
CA THR A 81 27.15 2.66 -16.25
C THR A 81 27.69 4.04 -15.87
N ARG A 82 26.90 4.82 -15.16
CA ARG A 82 27.38 6.08 -14.58
C ARG A 82 28.27 5.83 -13.36
N ALA A 83 29.08 6.82 -13.01
CA ALA A 83 29.87 6.78 -11.78
C ALA A 83 28.95 6.71 -10.53
N PRO A 84 29.37 6.02 -9.45
CA PRO A 84 28.64 5.96 -8.19
C PRO A 84 28.38 7.37 -7.61
N LYS A 85 27.19 7.55 -7.00
CA LYS A 85 26.77 8.77 -6.33
C LYS A 85 26.41 8.46 -4.88
N GLU A 86 26.33 9.49 -4.04
CA GLU A 86 25.82 9.36 -2.68
C GLU A 86 24.37 8.85 -2.71
N GLY A 87 24.04 7.91 -1.82
CA GLY A 87 22.74 7.25 -1.76
C GLY A 87 22.55 6.08 -2.72
N ASP A 88 23.57 5.71 -3.48
CA ASP A 88 23.50 4.52 -4.34
C ASP A 88 23.52 3.23 -3.49
N VAL A 89 22.62 2.30 -3.84
CA VAL A 89 22.38 1.05 -3.09
C VAL A 89 22.58 -0.22 -3.92
N ALA A 90 22.67 -0.14 -5.25
CA ALA A 90 22.79 -1.29 -6.15
C ALA A 90 23.87 -1.07 -7.22
N THR A 91 25.03 -0.53 -6.85
CA THR A 91 26.05 -0.08 -7.81
C THR A 91 26.67 -1.19 -8.63
N ASP A 92 26.89 -2.35 -8.04
CA ASP A 92 27.55 -3.53 -8.63
C ASP A 92 26.57 -4.57 -9.22
N ARG A 93 25.27 -4.47 -8.84
CA ARG A 93 24.23 -5.43 -9.22
C ARG A 93 23.12 -4.83 -10.06
N PHE A 94 23.11 -3.52 -10.23
CA PHE A 94 22.12 -2.86 -11.07
C PHE A 94 22.20 -3.42 -12.51
N PRO A 95 21.06 -3.89 -13.08
CA PRO A 95 21.05 -4.57 -14.37
C PRO A 95 21.62 -3.71 -15.50
N ASN A 96 22.53 -4.29 -16.28
CA ASN A 96 23.08 -3.69 -17.50
C ASN A 96 22.45 -4.29 -18.78
N TYR A 97 21.30 -4.92 -18.66
CA TYR A 97 20.55 -5.57 -19.72
C TYR A 97 19.08 -5.13 -19.67
N ASP A 98 18.32 -5.42 -20.73
CA ASP A 98 16.88 -5.16 -20.80
C ASP A 98 16.11 -6.08 -19.85
N THR A 99 15.68 -5.54 -18.70
CA THR A 99 14.83 -6.24 -17.73
C THR A 99 13.36 -6.34 -18.19
N GLY A 100 12.95 -5.53 -19.16
CA GLY A 100 11.60 -5.44 -19.67
C GLY A 100 11.29 -6.35 -20.86
N ALA A 101 12.23 -7.21 -21.30
CA ALA A 101 12.06 -8.02 -22.52
C ALA A 101 10.74 -8.82 -22.55
N ASP A 102 10.38 -9.47 -21.43
CA ASP A 102 9.15 -10.27 -21.28
C ASP A 102 8.05 -9.54 -20.49
N ALA A 103 8.16 -8.25 -20.27
CA ALA A 103 7.18 -7.45 -19.54
C ALA A 103 6.10 -6.90 -20.46
N GLU A 104 4.92 -6.62 -19.92
CA GLU A 104 3.83 -5.92 -20.61
C GLU A 104 3.96 -4.41 -20.45
N TYR A 105 4.52 -3.97 -19.34
CA TYR A 105 4.85 -2.57 -19.09
C TYR A 105 6.29 -2.50 -18.62
N SER A 106 7.07 -1.57 -19.15
CA SER A 106 8.44 -1.37 -18.70
C SER A 106 8.92 0.07 -18.85
N TYR A 107 9.81 0.46 -17.95
CA TYR A 107 10.56 1.71 -17.99
C TYR A 107 12.00 1.44 -17.59
N GLN A 108 12.95 1.96 -18.36
CA GLN A 108 14.35 1.75 -18.12
C GLN A 108 15.15 3.04 -18.33
N SER A 109 16.00 3.33 -17.37
CA SER A 109 16.96 4.43 -17.41
C SER A 109 18.26 4.02 -16.71
N ASP A 110 19.22 4.90 -16.58
CA ASP A 110 20.44 4.65 -15.80
C ASP A 110 20.17 4.55 -14.29
N GLU A 111 19.03 5.01 -13.81
CA GLU A 111 18.69 5.05 -12.38
C GLU A 111 17.62 4.02 -11.99
N LEU A 112 16.74 3.64 -12.93
CA LEU A 112 15.59 2.77 -12.68
C LEU A 112 15.46 1.67 -13.74
N ARG A 113 15.05 0.48 -13.29
CA ARG A 113 14.52 -0.60 -14.14
C ARG A 113 13.20 -1.05 -13.53
N ILE A 114 12.14 -0.96 -14.30
CA ILE A 114 10.81 -1.40 -13.90
C ILE A 114 10.30 -2.32 -15.00
N ALA A 115 9.97 -3.56 -14.65
CA ALA A 115 9.41 -4.55 -15.55
C ALA A 115 8.16 -5.15 -14.91
N ILE A 116 6.98 -4.92 -15.51
CA ILE A 116 5.71 -5.39 -14.95
C ILE A 116 5.18 -6.51 -15.81
N LYS A 117 5.05 -7.70 -15.22
CA LYS A 117 4.40 -8.87 -15.81
C LYS A 117 3.00 -9.02 -15.25
N VAL A 118 2.07 -9.44 -16.11
CA VAL A 118 0.69 -9.74 -15.72
C VAL A 118 0.47 -11.24 -15.81
N ILE A 119 0.23 -11.86 -14.68
CA ILE A 119 -0.13 -13.28 -14.60
C ILE A 119 -1.66 -13.35 -14.67
N ARG A 120 -2.15 -14.09 -15.66
CA ARG A 120 -3.59 -14.36 -15.86
C ARG A 120 -3.81 -15.86 -15.74
N ASP A 121 -4.24 -16.27 -14.56
CA ASP A 121 -4.63 -17.67 -14.32
C ASP A 121 -6.16 -17.80 -14.50
N THR A 122 -6.56 -18.38 -15.61
CA THR A 122 -7.97 -18.56 -15.95
C THR A 122 -8.63 -19.70 -15.16
N GLU A 123 -7.85 -20.66 -14.65
CA GLU A 123 -8.35 -21.77 -13.84
C GLU A 123 -8.58 -21.33 -12.39
N ALA A 124 -7.60 -20.62 -11.82
CA ALA A 124 -7.71 -20.06 -10.48
C ALA A 124 -8.46 -18.71 -10.44
N HIS A 125 -8.91 -18.20 -11.58
CA HIS A 125 -9.53 -16.89 -11.69
C HIS A 125 -8.69 -15.80 -10.99
N GLN A 126 -7.39 -15.74 -11.31
CA GLN A 126 -6.46 -14.76 -10.73
C GLN A 126 -5.84 -13.87 -11.79
N ARG A 127 -5.72 -12.60 -11.47
CA ARG A 127 -4.96 -11.61 -12.23
C ARG A 127 -4.00 -10.89 -11.29
N ILE A 128 -2.70 -11.09 -11.53
CA ILE A 128 -1.64 -10.61 -10.63
C ILE A 128 -0.65 -9.79 -11.44
N PHE A 129 -0.40 -8.57 -10.99
CA PHE A 129 0.60 -7.65 -11.54
C PHE A 129 1.86 -7.73 -10.68
N VAL A 130 2.97 -8.12 -11.29
CA VAL A 130 4.27 -8.27 -10.64
C VAL A 130 5.23 -7.25 -11.23
N ALA A 131 5.52 -6.21 -10.50
CA ALA A 131 6.47 -5.18 -10.89
C ALA A 131 7.83 -5.49 -10.27
N ASP A 132 8.74 -6.02 -11.05
CA ASP A 132 10.17 -6.17 -10.70
C ASP A 132 10.84 -4.81 -10.82
N ILE A 133 11.58 -4.41 -9.78
CA ILE A 133 12.04 -3.04 -9.61
C ILE A 133 13.50 -3.03 -9.20
N TRP A 134 14.34 -2.41 -10.03
CA TRP A 134 15.68 -2.05 -9.65
C TRP A 134 15.83 -0.52 -9.57
N ILE A 135 16.35 -0.05 -8.45
CA ILE A 135 16.76 1.35 -8.28
C ILE A 135 18.25 1.40 -8.04
N ARG A 136 18.93 2.36 -8.64
CA ARG A 136 20.35 2.60 -8.35
C ARG A 136 20.52 3.44 -7.11
N ASN A 137 19.72 4.48 -6.98
CA ASN A 137 19.77 5.40 -5.86
C ASN A 137 18.49 5.35 -5.02
N LEU A 138 18.63 5.33 -3.69
CA LEU A 138 17.50 5.17 -2.78
C LEU A 138 16.47 6.31 -2.87
N LYS A 139 16.88 7.52 -3.28
CA LYS A 139 15.98 8.67 -3.49
C LYS A 139 14.86 8.38 -4.50
N ASN A 140 15.09 7.40 -5.41
CA ASN A 140 14.10 7.02 -6.41
C ASN A 140 12.91 6.24 -5.80
N PHE A 141 13.10 5.63 -4.61
CA PHE A 141 12.01 5.01 -3.86
C PHE A 141 11.42 6.05 -2.89
N ARG A 142 10.17 6.42 -3.12
CA ARG A 142 9.47 7.48 -2.38
C ARG A 142 8.22 6.95 -1.72
N THR A 143 7.71 7.69 -0.78
CA THR A 143 6.35 7.53 -0.23
C THR A 143 5.73 8.91 -0.04
N GLY A 144 4.41 8.99 -0.11
CA GLY A 144 3.72 10.26 0.02
C GLY A 144 2.36 10.11 0.69
N PHE A 145 1.80 11.22 1.16
CA PHE A 145 0.44 11.32 1.67
C PHE A 145 -0.49 11.98 0.66
N ALA A 146 -1.75 11.59 0.67
CA ALA A 146 -2.81 12.27 -0.07
C ALA A 146 -2.74 13.78 0.15
N HIS A 147 -2.88 14.54 -0.93
CA HIS A 147 -2.77 16.01 -0.94
C HIS A 147 -1.47 16.54 -0.30
N GLY A 148 -0.37 15.74 -0.35
CA GLY A 148 0.96 16.11 0.16
C GLY A 148 1.07 16.23 1.67
N ARG A 149 0.08 15.80 2.47
CA ARG A 149 0.05 16.02 3.90
C ARG A 149 -0.60 14.87 4.68
N TYR A 150 0.03 14.50 5.80
CA TYR A 150 -0.52 13.48 6.70
C TYR A 150 -1.92 13.85 7.20
N GLN A 151 -2.85 12.91 7.11
CA GLN A 151 -4.27 13.06 7.49
C GLN A 151 -5.03 14.16 6.72
N ALA A 152 -4.62 14.50 5.51
CA ALA A 152 -5.36 15.44 4.65
C ALA A 152 -6.58 14.82 3.96
N GLY A 153 -6.94 13.59 4.30
CA GLY A 153 -8.03 12.86 3.67
C GLY A 153 -7.52 11.78 2.72
N THR A 154 -8.24 11.57 1.65
CA THR A 154 -7.94 10.57 0.61
C THR A 154 -7.89 11.23 -0.75
N GLU A 155 -7.07 10.70 -1.66
CA GLU A 155 -6.88 11.21 -3.01
C GLU A 155 -7.05 10.06 -4.01
N ASP A 156 -7.59 10.32 -5.19
CA ASP A 156 -7.64 9.35 -6.29
C ASP A 156 -6.22 8.87 -6.63
N GLY A 157 -6.03 7.57 -6.78
CA GLY A 157 -4.69 7.00 -6.98
C GLY A 157 -3.97 7.53 -8.21
N THR A 158 -4.71 7.79 -9.31
CA THR A 158 -4.15 8.37 -10.54
C THR A 158 -3.75 9.83 -10.32
N GLU A 159 -4.63 10.63 -9.70
CA GLU A 159 -4.36 12.04 -9.41
C GLU A 159 -3.15 12.16 -8.47
N PHE A 160 -3.08 11.30 -7.46
CA PHE A 160 -1.97 11.26 -6.52
C PHE A 160 -0.64 10.92 -7.22
N ALA A 161 -0.60 9.83 -7.98
CA ALA A 161 0.61 9.42 -8.71
C ALA A 161 1.08 10.50 -9.70
N ASN A 162 0.14 11.14 -10.42
CA ASN A 162 0.45 12.23 -11.36
C ASN A 162 0.97 13.47 -10.64
N ARG A 163 0.37 13.87 -9.54
CA ARG A 163 0.83 15.01 -8.73
C ARG A 163 2.27 14.81 -8.22
N GLU A 164 2.62 13.57 -7.88
CA GLU A 164 3.95 13.21 -7.39
C GLU A 164 4.93 12.87 -8.53
N ASN A 165 4.51 12.92 -9.80
CA ASN A 165 5.32 12.47 -10.94
C ASN A 165 5.89 11.07 -10.73
N ALA A 166 5.06 10.15 -10.26
CA ALA A 166 5.44 8.76 -10.02
C ALA A 166 5.39 7.94 -11.31
N ILE A 167 6.50 7.34 -11.69
CA ILE A 167 6.59 6.40 -12.82
C ILE A 167 5.80 5.13 -12.51
N LEU A 168 5.97 4.61 -11.29
CA LEU A 168 5.21 3.49 -10.74
C LEU A 168 4.75 3.86 -9.35
N ALA A 169 3.49 3.56 -9.02
CA ALA A 169 2.95 3.76 -7.70
C ALA A 169 1.97 2.64 -7.32
N VAL A 170 1.96 2.29 -6.03
CA VAL A 170 0.95 1.41 -5.43
C VAL A 170 0.43 2.03 -4.14
N ASN A 171 -0.78 1.66 -3.75
CA ASN A 171 -1.32 2.10 -2.46
C ASN A 171 -0.45 1.64 -1.27
N GLY A 172 -0.46 2.43 -0.23
CA GLY A 172 0.33 2.18 0.99
C GLY A 172 -0.44 1.45 2.09
N ASN A 173 -0.35 1.98 3.32
CA ASN A 173 -0.73 1.30 4.55
C ASN A 173 -2.05 1.75 5.17
N TYR A 174 -2.89 2.52 4.50
CA TYR A 174 -4.06 3.11 5.14
C TYR A 174 -3.67 4.00 6.33
N ALA A 175 -3.00 5.11 6.03
CA ALA A 175 -2.33 5.99 7.00
C ALA A 175 -3.23 6.75 8.00
N ILE A 176 -4.50 6.38 8.18
CA ILE A 176 -5.39 7.05 9.13
C ILE A 176 -4.98 6.74 10.57
N GLY A 177 -4.13 7.60 11.13
CA GLY A 177 -3.68 7.53 12.51
C GLY A 177 -2.83 6.31 12.85
N ARG A 178 -2.37 5.53 11.85
CA ARG A 178 -1.35 4.50 11.99
C ARG A 178 0.03 5.09 11.82
N LEU A 179 1.03 4.36 12.28
CA LEU A 179 2.41 4.76 12.10
C LEU A 179 2.79 4.73 10.62
N SER A 180 3.32 5.84 10.15
CA SER A 180 4.02 5.96 8.89
C SER A 180 5.33 6.70 9.11
N VAL A 181 6.37 6.37 8.36
CA VAL A 181 7.63 7.11 8.35
C VAL A 181 7.91 7.55 6.93
N HIS A 182 8.11 8.85 6.72
CA HIS A 182 8.46 9.45 5.43
C HIS A 182 9.70 10.33 5.63
N ASP A 183 10.75 10.08 4.85
CA ASP A 183 12.02 10.81 4.88
C ASP A 183 12.59 10.95 6.31
N GLY A 184 12.60 9.84 7.06
CA GLY A 184 13.09 9.80 8.43
C GLY A 184 12.21 10.54 9.46
N LYS A 185 11.01 10.97 9.08
CA LYS A 185 10.06 11.62 9.98
C LYS A 185 8.87 10.71 10.24
N SER A 186 8.57 10.47 11.53
CA SER A 186 7.44 9.65 11.94
C SER A 186 6.13 10.43 12.05
N TYR A 187 5.06 9.81 11.64
CA TYR A 187 3.68 10.30 11.70
C TYR A 187 2.79 9.23 12.32
N GLY A 188 1.83 9.64 13.15
CA GLY A 188 0.94 8.71 13.83
C GLY A 188 1.63 7.92 14.94
N ALA A 189 1.07 6.76 15.25
CA ALA A 189 1.60 5.87 16.29
C ALA A 189 1.34 4.40 15.92
N ILE A 190 2.09 3.49 16.53
CA ILE A 190 1.80 2.05 16.43
C ILE A 190 0.39 1.80 17.00
N LYS A 191 -0.49 1.27 16.15
CA LYS A 191 -1.84 0.87 16.55
C LYS A 191 -2.03 -0.62 16.26
N ASN A 192 -2.03 -1.41 17.31
CA ASN A 192 -2.41 -2.82 17.24
C ASN A 192 -3.91 -2.92 17.51
N ILE A 193 -4.69 -3.27 16.50
CA ILE A 193 -6.13 -3.41 16.63
C ILE A 193 -6.41 -4.80 17.18
N LYS A 194 -7.06 -4.86 18.38
CA LYS A 194 -7.42 -6.11 19.03
C LYS A 194 -8.34 -6.94 18.11
N GLY A 195 -7.97 -8.20 17.88
CA GLY A 195 -8.70 -9.10 16.98
C GLY A 195 -8.25 -9.03 15.52
N TRP A 196 -7.45 -8.05 15.13
CA TRP A 196 -6.82 -8.04 13.82
C TRP A 196 -5.52 -8.84 13.83
N SER A 197 -5.40 -9.75 12.91
CA SER A 197 -4.16 -10.50 12.68
C SER A 197 -3.03 -9.65 12.08
N ARG A 198 -3.31 -8.39 11.77
CA ARG A 198 -2.46 -7.45 11.02
C ARG A 198 -1.70 -6.54 11.97
N SER A 199 -0.62 -7.05 12.53
CA SER A 199 0.26 -6.31 13.42
C SER A 199 1.69 -6.34 12.88
N GLY A 200 1.93 -5.61 11.78
CA GLY A 200 3.24 -5.52 11.17
C GLY A 200 3.69 -4.08 10.98
N PHE A 201 4.99 -3.89 10.97
CA PHE A 201 5.65 -2.68 10.50
C PHE A 201 6.75 -3.09 9.53
N CYS A 202 6.79 -2.42 8.39
CA CYS A 202 7.80 -2.60 7.35
C CYS A 202 8.57 -1.29 7.22
N GLY A 203 9.89 -1.32 7.27
CA GLY A 203 10.77 -0.17 7.16
C GLY A 203 11.79 -0.34 6.04
N LEU A 204 11.98 0.72 5.23
CA LEU A 204 13.04 0.87 4.25
C LEU A 204 14.14 1.75 4.88
N TYR A 205 15.38 1.25 4.87
CA TYR A 205 16.53 1.88 5.50
C TYR A 205 17.47 2.53 4.49
N SER A 206 18.30 3.45 4.95
CA SER A 206 19.26 4.20 4.12
C SER A 206 20.32 3.33 3.42
N ASP A 207 20.52 2.10 3.89
CA ASP A 207 21.35 1.09 3.25
C ASP A 207 20.62 0.29 2.15
N GLY A 208 19.37 0.66 1.84
CA GLY A 208 18.53 -0.03 0.87
C GLY A 208 17.88 -1.31 1.38
N THR A 209 18.10 -1.70 2.64
CA THR A 209 17.47 -2.90 3.22
C THR A 209 16.02 -2.63 3.63
N ILE A 210 15.18 -3.66 3.50
CA ILE A 210 13.86 -3.69 4.14
C ILE A 210 13.95 -4.60 5.36
N ARG A 211 13.37 -4.15 6.48
CA ARG A 211 13.24 -4.90 7.71
C ARG A 211 11.78 -4.89 8.17
N THR A 212 11.30 -6.05 8.62
CA THR A 212 9.92 -6.21 9.08
C THR A 212 9.86 -6.55 10.56
N PHE A 213 8.82 -6.05 11.24
CA PHE A 213 8.63 -6.21 12.68
C PHE A 213 7.18 -6.62 12.98
N ASP A 214 6.99 -7.63 13.84
CA ASP A 214 5.67 -7.94 14.40
C ASP A 214 5.39 -6.99 15.56
N THR A 215 4.61 -5.94 15.32
CA THR A 215 4.34 -4.89 16.32
C THR A 215 3.55 -5.38 17.55
N ALA A 216 3.02 -6.60 17.53
CA ALA A 216 2.41 -7.23 18.71
C ALA A 216 3.43 -7.92 19.60
N LYS A 217 4.59 -8.32 19.06
CA LYS A 217 5.63 -9.06 19.76
C LYS A 217 6.89 -8.25 19.95
N ASP A 218 7.31 -7.51 18.91
CA ASP A 218 8.56 -6.79 18.88
C ASP A 218 8.42 -5.44 19.59
N LYS A 219 9.30 -5.17 20.54
CA LYS A 219 9.37 -3.85 21.20
C LYS A 219 10.16 -2.89 20.32
N ILE A 220 9.50 -2.36 19.27
CA ILE A 220 10.13 -1.44 18.34
C ILE A 220 10.09 0.01 18.88
N SER A 221 11.22 0.68 18.83
CA SER A 221 11.34 2.12 19.08
C SER A 221 11.57 2.85 17.76
N ILE A 222 10.56 3.48 17.22
CA ILE A 222 10.65 4.18 15.93
C ILE A 222 11.72 5.29 15.95
N LYS A 223 11.90 5.97 17.09
CA LYS A 223 12.98 6.96 17.25
C LYS A 223 14.35 6.31 17.08
N SER A 224 14.55 5.12 17.65
CA SER A 224 15.82 4.38 17.50
C SER A 224 15.98 3.88 16.06
N GLU A 225 14.90 3.39 15.43
CA GLU A 225 14.97 2.92 14.04
C GLU A 225 15.32 4.07 13.07
N ILE A 226 14.76 5.26 13.27
CA ILE A 226 15.12 6.46 12.50
C ILE A 226 16.60 6.81 12.71
N ALA A 227 17.09 6.77 13.95
CA ALA A 227 18.50 7.00 14.24
C ALA A 227 19.42 5.93 13.62
N ASN A 228 18.89 4.71 13.39
CA ASN A 228 19.57 3.60 12.72
C ASN A 228 19.37 3.60 11.18
N GLY A 229 18.85 4.67 10.61
CA GLY A 229 18.74 4.84 9.17
C GLY A 229 17.38 4.50 8.56
N LEU A 230 16.31 4.33 9.34
CA LEU A 230 14.96 4.16 8.79
C LEU A 230 14.54 5.43 8.03
N VAL A 231 14.31 5.30 6.72
CA VAL A 231 13.91 6.40 5.83
C VAL A 231 12.40 6.41 5.62
N HIS A 232 11.82 5.26 5.23
CA HIS A 232 10.39 5.12 5.03
C HIS A 232 9.85 3.94 5.82
N GLY A 233 8.56 3.99 6.19
CA GLY A 233 7.97 2.88 6.91
C GLY A 233 6.45 2.90 6.97
N TRP A 234 5.87 1.70 6.97
CA TRP A 234 4.43 1.47 6.86
C TRP A 234 3.96 0.46 7.89
N GLN A 235 2.95 0.82 8.66
CA GLN A 235 2.28 -0.10 9.58
C GLN A 235 1.03 -0.69 8.95
N PHE A 236 1.05 -1.96 8.60
CA PHE A 236 -0.11 -2.74 8.16
C PHE A 236 0.11 -4.23 8.47
N GLY A 237 0.44 -5.04 7.48
CA GLY A 237 0.72 -6.46 7.63
C GLY A 237 -0.43 -7.39 7.21
N PRO A 238 -0.24 -8.66 7.39
CA PRO A 238 0.86 -9.29 8.12
C PRO A 238 2.19 -9.29 7.35
N ILE A 239 3.26 -9.68 8.04
CA ILE A 239 4.51 -10.09 7.42
C ILE A 239 4.26 -11.44 6.75
N LEU A 240 4.63 -11.56 5.48
CA LEU A 240 4.41 -12.76 4.66
C LEU A 240 5.65 -13.65 4.61
N VAL A 241 6.80 -13.03 4.31
CA VAL A 241 8.12 -13.67 4.30
C VAL A 241 9.04 -12.83 5.17
N LYS A 242 9.87 -13.48 5.98
CA LYS A 242 10.89 -12.85 6.83
C LYS A 242 12.18 -13.64 6.76
N ASP A 243 13.30 -12.95 6.52
CA ASP A 243 14.63 -13.56 6.39
C ASP A 243 14.67 -14.71 5.35
N GLY A 244 13.86 -14.63 4.29
CA GLY A 244 13.73 -15.65 3.24
C GLY A 244 12.84 -16.83 3.60
N GLU A 245 12.20 -16.83 4.76
CA GLU A 245 11.35 -17.91 5.21
C GLU A 245 9.88 -17.49 5.33
N LYS A 246 8.97 -18.40 4.98
CA LYS A 246 7.51 -18.16 5.14
C LYS A 246 7.16 -18.00 6.61
N THR A 247 6.38 -16.97 6.94
CA THR A 247 5.81 -16.86 8.29
C THR A 247 4.81 -17.98 8.55
N THR A 248 4.77 -18.48 9.78
CA THR A 248 4.02 -19.70 10.14
C THR A 248 2.59 -19.45 10.61
N LYS A 249 2.21 -18.20 10.82
CA LYS A 249 0.87 -17.85 11.28
C LYS A 249 -0.16 -18.09 10.18
N HIS A 250 -1.17 -18.89 10.43
CA HIS A 250 -2.31 -19.07 9.56
C HIS A 250 -3.31 -17.93 9.73
N TYR A 251 -3.94 -17.55 8.62
CA TYR A 251 -4.98 -16.54 8.53
C TYR A 251 -6.21 -17.17 7.88
N ASP A 252 -7.31 -16.43 7.85
CA ASP A 252 -8.48 -16.87 7.10
C ASP A 252 -8.18 -16.98 5.60
N ASN A 253 -8.94 -17.79 4.90
CA ASN A 253 -8.79 -18.02 3.46
C ASN A 253 -9.63 -17.04 2.62
N THR A 254 -10.02 -15.90 3.18
CA THR A 254 -10.85 -14.93 2.46
C THR A 254 -10.08 -14.32 1.29
N LEU A 255 -10.68 -14.44 0.10
CA LEU A 255 -10.10 -13.94 -1.13
C LEU A 255 -10.41 -12.45 -1.30
N HIS A 256 -9.39 -11.63 -1.48
CA HIS A 256 -9.50 -10.19 -1.67
C HIS A 256 -8.50 -9.67 -2.70
N PRO A 257 -8.76 -8.50 -3.33
CA PRO A 257 -7.69 -7.74 -3.97
C PRO A 257 -6.59 -7.45 -2.96
N ARG A 258 -5.33 -7.55 -3.37
CA ARG A 258 -4.17 -7.42 -2.47
C ARG A 258 -3.12 -6.51 -3.06
N CYS A 259 -2.32 -5.90 -2.17
CA CYS A 259 -1.11 -5.17 -2.51
C CYS A 259 0.03 -5.61 -1.59
N MET A 260 1.20 -5.86 -2.15
CA MET A 260 2.36 -6.40 -1.44
C MET A 260 3.62 -5.67 -1.83
N LEU A 261 4.51 -5.50 -0.86
CA LEU A 261 5.89 -5.07 -1.03
C LEU A 261 6.81 -6.25 -0.74
N GLY A 262 7.73 -6.55 -1.66
CA GLY A 262 8.80 -7.53 -1.46
C GLY A 262 10.18 -6.92 -1.64
N TYR A 263 11.18 -7.58 -1.06
CA TYR A 263 12.57 -7.17 -1.05
C TYR A 263 13.47 -8.38 -1.30
N TYR A 264 14.37 -8.26 -2.27
CA TYR A 264 15.39 -9.26 -2.56
C TYR A 264 16.74 -8.89 -1.93
N GLU A 265 17.21 -7.68 -2.22
CA GLU A 265 18.49 -7.12 -1.78
C GLU A 265 18.48 -5.60 -1.96
N PRO A 266 19.48 -4.86 -1.41
CA PRO A 266 19.53 -3.41 -1.59
C PRO A 266 19.45 -3.02 -3.07
N GLY A 267 18.49 -2.15 -3.38
CA GLY A 267 18.20 -1.70 -4.75
C GLY A 267 17.27 -2.60 -5.56
N HIS A 268 16.92 -3.82 -5.09
CA HIS A 268 16.05 -4.75 -5.78
C HIS A 268 14.79 -5.05 -4.96
N TYR A 269 13.64 -4.64 -5.49
CA TYR A 269 12.34 -4.73 -4.83
C TYR A 269 11.28 -5.27 -5.79
N VAL A 270 10.12 -5.65 -5.26
CA VAL A 270 8.97 -6.03 -6.07
C VAL A 270 7.70 -5.44 -5.46
N PHE A 271 6.85 -4.83 -6.31
CA PHE A 271 5.46 -4.55 -5.95
C PHE A 271 4.56 -5.57 -6.62
N VAL A 272 3.63 -6.12 -5.86
CA VAL A 272 2.65 -7.07 -6.39
C VAL A 272 1.25 -6.56 -6.07
N THR A 273 0.39 -6.45 -7.09
CA THR A 273 -1.02 -6.14 -6.92
C THR A 273 -1.85 -7.26 -7.53
N CYS A 274 -2.79 -7.81 -6.77
CA CYS A 274 -3.73 -8.80 -7.23
C CYS A 274 -5.13 -8.18 -7.33
N ASP A 275 -5.76 -8.30 -8.49
CA ASP A 275 -7.18 -7.96 -8.66
C ASP A 275 -8.06 -8.93 -7.87
N GLY A 276 -9.30 -8.55 -7.58
CA GLY A 276 -10.20 -9.45 -6.87
C GLY A 276 -11.63 -8.93 -6.80
N ARG A 277 -12.51 -9.71 -6.15
CA ARG A 277 -13.94 -9.44 -6.00
C ARG A 277 -14.69 -9.36 -7.33
N ARG A 278 -14.23 -10.11 -8.33
CA ARG A 278 -14.80 -10.21 -9.66
C ARG A 278 -14.86 -11.69 -10.06
N GLU A 279 -15.74 -12.04 -10.98
CA GLU A 279 -15.92 -13.42 -11.44
C GLU A 279 -14.64 -13.97 -12.10
N ASN A 280 -13.96 -13.14 -12.88
CA ASN A 280 -12.73 -13.49 -13.58
C ASN A 280 -11.44 -13.14 -12.81
N ALA A 281 -11.58 -12.58 -11.60
CA ALA A 281 -10.46 -12.24 -10.71
C ALA A 281 -10.94 -12.23 -9.25
N VAL A 282 -10.87 -13.38 -8.59
CA VAL A 282 -11.41 -13.56 -7.23
C VAL A 282 -10.55 -12.92 -6.15
N GLY A 283 -9.24 -12.85 -6.38
CA GLY A 283 -8.26 -12.33 -5.41
C GLY A 283 -7.39 -13.41 -4.79
N MET A 284 -6.71 -13.05 -3.70
CA MET A 284 -5.81 -13.94 -2.97
C MET A 284 -6.12 -13.92 -1.48
N SER A 285 -6.01 -15.07 -0.81
CA SER A 285 -5.94 -15.16 0.64
C SER A 285 -4.57 -14.67 1.16
N ILE A 286 -4.44 -14.48 2.47
CA ILE A 286 -3.13 -14.15 3.06
C ILE A 286 -2.15 -15.32 2.90
N ASP A 287 -2.64 -16.55 2.96
CA ASP A 287 -1.78 -17.73 2.80
C ASP A 287 -1.30 -17.88 1.36
N ASP A 288 -2.15 -17.58 0.35
CA ASP A 288 -1.74 -17.56 -1.06
C ASP A 288 -0.69 -16.46 -1.32
N MET A 289 -0.88 -15.27 -0.75
CA MET A 289 0.10 -14.18 -0.85
C MET A 289 1.46 -14.59 -0.29
N ARG A 290 1.46 -15.25 0.87
CA ARG A 290 2.68 -15.74 1.52
C ARG A 290 3.40 -16.76 0.64
N GLU A 291 2.67 -17.72 0.10
CA GLU A 291 3.22 -18.72 -0.82
C GLU A 291 3.76 -18.06 -2.09
N PHE A 292 2.99 -17.16 -2.68
CA PHE A 292 3.37 -16.44 -3.89
C PHE A 292 4.66 -15.64 -3.70
N MET A 293 4.75 -14.84 -2.64
CA MET A 293 5.92 -14.02 -2.36
C MET A 293 7.16 -14.87 -2.02
N TYR A 294 6.97 -15.96 -1.28
CA TYR A 294 8.04 -16.91 -1.00
C TYR A 294 8.60 -17.54 -2.29
N ASN A 295 7.72 -17.93 -3.19
CA ASN A 295 8.09 -18.53 -4.48
C ASN A 295 8.77 -17.52 -5.44
N LEU A 296 8.54 -16.22 -5.27
CA LEU A 296 9.34 -15.18 -5.93
C LEU A 296 10.79 -15.11 -5.41
N GLY A 297 11.09 -15.74 -4.26
CA GLY A 297 12.44 -15.77 -3.67
C GLY A 297 12.82 -14.50 -2.92
N VAL A 298 11.85 -13.68 -2.49
CA VAL A 298 12.11 -12.47 -1.71
C VAL A 298 12.62 -12.81 -0.30
N LYS A 299 13.46 -11.96 0.27
CA LYS A 299 13.93 -12.08 1.66
C LYS A 299 12.95 -11.51 2.66
N GLU A 300 12.27 -10.41 2.31
CA GLU A 300 11.20 -9.82 3.11
C GLU A 300 9.97 -9.62 2.23
N ALA A 301 8.78 -9.92 2.74
CA ALA A 301 7.51 -9.60 2.10
C ALA A 301 6.49 -9.11 3.11
N PHE A 302 5.77 -8.07 2.72
CA PHE A 302 4.83 -7.37 3.58
C PHE A 302 3.52 -7.08 2.86
N ASN A 303 2.38 -7.38 3.50
CA ASN A 303 1.06 -7.02 3.00
C ASN A 303 0.78 -5.55 3.32
N LEU A 304 0.39 -4.81 2.30
CA LEU A 304 -0.12 -3.44 2.37
C LEU A 304 -1.66 -3.43 2.39
N ASP A 305 -2.29 -2.24 2.39
CA ASP A 305 -3.75 -2.15 2.28
C ASP A 305 -4.22 -2.78 0.96
N GLY A 306 -5.38 -3.41 1.01
CA GLY A 306 -5.94 -4.17 -0.09
C GLY A 306 -7.41 -3.83 -0.36
N GLY A 307 -8.15 -4.82 -0.82
CA GLY A 307 -9.57 -4.66 -1.11
C GLY A 307 -9.83 -3.57 -2.15
N TYR A 308 -10.69 -2.62 -1.85
CA TYR A 308 -11.00 -1.52 -2.75
C TYR A 308 -9.85 -0.54 -2.98
N SER A 309 -8.79 -0.58 -2.14
CA SER A 309 -7.61 0.27 -2.28
C SER A 309 -6.55 -0.30 -3.20
N ALA A 310 -6.59 -1.61 -3.51
CA ALA A 310 -5.57 -2.27 -4.33
C ALA A 310 -5.49 -1.61 -5.71
N VAL A 311 -4.45 -0.83 -5.92
CA VAL A 311 -4.22 -0.07 -7.16
C VAL A 311 -2.73 -0.09 -7.52
N MET A 312 -2.45 -0.26 -8.82
CA MET A 312 -1.12 -0.05 -9.40
C MET A 312 -1.24 0.96 -10.53
N VAL A 313 -0.50 2.05 -10.40
CA VAL A 313 -0.44 3.13 -11.39
C VAL A 313 0.93 3.11 -12.05
N PHE A 314 0.97 3.03 -13.37
CA PHE A 314 2.18 3.10 -14.15
C PHE A 314 2.06 4.22 -15.20
N MET A 315 3.06 5.11 -15.25
CA MET A 315 3.08 6.26 -16.17
C MET A 315 1.75 7.04 -16.17
N GLY A 316 1.22 7.31 -14.98
CA GLY A 316 -0.01 8.08 -14.80
C GLY A 316 -1.31 7.34 -15.10
N THR A 317 -1.26 6.04 -15.38
CA THR A 317 -2.43 5.21 -15.71
C THR A 317 -2.57 4.04 -14.75
N VAL A 318 -3.78 3.79 -14.23
CA VAL A 318 -4.08 2.56 -13.47
C VAL A 318 -4.06 1.39 -14.44
N ILE A 319 -3.18 0.42 -14.19
CA ILE A 319 -2.97 -0.73 -15.09
C ILE A 319 -3.65 -2.02 -14.61
N ASN A 320 -4.03 -2.11 -13.34
CA ASN A 320 -4.86 -3.20 -12.82
C ASN A 320 -6.35 -2.84 -12.90
N ILE A 321 -7.25 -3.78 -12.57
CA ILE A 321 -8.70 -3.52 -12.52
C ILE A 321 -9.15 -3.49 -11.04
N PRO A 322 -9.17 -2.32 -10.40
CA PRO A 322 -9.60 -2.21 -9.01
C PRO A 322 -11.03 -2.69 -8.80
N ALA A 323 -11.30 -3.30 -7.66
CA ALA A 323 -12.62 -3.84 -7.33
C ALA A 323 -13.71 -2.77 -7.14
N TRP A 324 -13.38 -1.51 -7.20
CA TRP A 324 -14.28 -0.39 -7.05
C TRP A 324 -13.98 0.69 -8.08
N THR A 325 -15.03 1.18 -8.72
CA THR A 325 -14.98 2.29 -9.68
C THR A 325 -16.03 3.32 -9.32
N ARG A 326 -15.77 4.58 -9.60
CA ARG A 326 -16.68 5.70 -9.37
C ARG A 326 -16.68 6.63 -10.59
N LEU A 327 -17.86 7.03 -11.03
CA LEU A 327 -17.98 8.10 -12.01
C LEU A 327 -17.60 9.44 -11.35
N LYS A 328 -16.63 10.14 -11.90
CA LYS A 328 -16.23 11.49 -11.48
C LYS A 328 -17.19 12.53 -12.05
N SER A 329 -17.14 13.75 -11.50
CA SER A 329 -17.98 14.88 -11.94
C SER A 329 -17.71 15.33 -13.39
N ASP A 330 -16.53 15.01 -13.92
CA ASP A 330 -16.12 15.28 -15.31
C ASP A 330 -16.54 14.17 -16.30
N GLY A 331 -17.24 13.13 -15.81
CA GLY A 331 -17.68 11.99 -16.61
C GLY A 331 -16.64 10.87 -16.75
N SER A 332 -15.42 11.02 -16.23
CA SER A 332 -14.41 9.97 -16.21
C SER A 332 -14.63 8.99 -15.05
N ASN A 333 -14.02 7.81 -15.14
CA ASN A 333 -14.04 6.82 -14.05
C ASN A 333 -12.83 6.99 -13.12
N ALA A 334 -13.08 7.13 -11.82
CA ALA A 334 -12.05 6.90 -10.82
C ALA A 334 -11.88 5.40 -10.64
N MET A 335 -10.64 4.93 -10.77
CA MET A 335 -10.28 3.53 -10.65
C MET A 335 -9.70 3.25 -9.26
N GLY A 336 -10.41 2.46 -8.46
CA GLY A 336 -10.07 2.21 -7.06
C GLY A 336 -10.62 3.25 -6.08
N ARG A 337 -10.73 2.86 -4.82
CA ARG A 337 -11.11 3.76 -3.72
C ARG A 337 -10.01 4.81 -3.54
N PRO A 338 -10.36 6.08 -3.29
CA PRO A 338 -9.37 7.08 -2.89
C PRO A 338 -8.55 6.63 -1.68
N ILE A 339 -7.25 6.86 -1.71
CA ILE A 339 -6.26 6.33 -0.77
C ILE A 339 -5.55 7.43 0.02
N ASN A 340 -4.92 7.06 1.14
CA ASN A 340 -4.29 8.02 2.05
C ASN A 340 -2.79 8.19 1.81
N ASP A 341 -2.12 7.17 1.30
CA ASP A 341 -0.69 7.14 1.05
C ASP A 341 -0.34 6.18 -0.09
N MET A 342 0.82 6.41 -0.71
CA MET A 342 1.36 5.58 -1.78
C MET A 342 2.84 5.31 -1.55
N LEU A 343 3.29 4.13 -2.03
CA LEU A 343 4.68 3.83 -2.35
C LEU A 343 4.91 4.17 -3.81
N MET A 344 6.01 4.83 -4.14
CA MET A 344 6.21 5.42 -5.46
C MET A 344 7.67 5.30 -5.92
N LEU A 345 7.84 5.22 -7.22
CA LEU A 345 9.13 5.36 -7.88
C LEU A 345 9.10 6.59 -8.79
N SER A 346 10.10 7.45 -8.65
CA SER A 346 10.27 8.64 -9.49
C SER A 346 11.73 8.79 -9.89
N GLU A 347 11.97 9.52 -10.95
CA GLU A 347 13.30 9.84 -11.42
C GLU A 347 13.65 11.30 -11.12
N PHE A 348 14.95 11.60 -10.98
CA PHE A 348 15.45 12.91 -10.63
C PHE A 348 16.48 13.37 -11.64
N ASP A 349 16.46 14.65 -11.96
CA ASP A 349 17.45 15.29 -12.79
C ASP A 349 18.80 15.49 -12.04
N GLU A 350 19.77 16.07 -12.71
CA GLU A 350 21.10 16.39 -12.16
C GLU A 350 21.07 17.39 -11.00
N ASN A 351 20.00 18.22 -10.91
CA ASN A 351 19.80 19.19 -9.84
C ASN A 351 19.10 18.58 -8.63
N GLY A 352 18.64 17.32 -8.72
CA GLY A 352 17.88 16.64 -7.68
C GLY A 352 16.40 16.94 -7.69
N GLU A 353 15.86 17.55 -8.76
CA GLU A 353 14.44 17.80 -8.95
C GLU A 353 13.77 16.58 -9.60
N ILE A 354 12.51 16.32 -9.24
CA ILE A 354 11.75 15.21 -9.83
C ILE A 354 11.48 15.52 -11.31
N ILE A 355 11.84 14.60 -12.20
CA ILE A 355 11.54 14.71 -13.61
C ILE A 355 10.03 14.55 -13.84
N PRO A 356 9.34 15.52 -14.47
CA PRO A 356 7.92 15.40 -14.76
C PRO A 356 7.61 14.19 -15.63
N LEU A 357 6.52 13.46 -15.35
CA LEU A 357 6.09 12.31 -16.17
C LEU A 357 5.96 12.64 -17.65
N SER A 358 5.55 13.86 -17.98
CA SER A 358 5.43 14.32 -19.38
C SER A 358 6.75 14.36 -20.16
N ALA A 359 7.88 14.36 -19.44
CA ALA A 359 9.23 14.32 -20.04
C ALA A 359 9.78 12.89 -20.16
N LEU A 360 9.07 11.91 -19.61
CA LEU A 360 9.47 10.50 -19.60
C LEU A 360 8.60 9.69 -20.58
N GLN A 361 9.16 8.58 -21.07
CA GLN A 361 8.44 7.65 -21.93
C GLN A 361 8.68 6.22 -21.44
N PRO A 362 7.64 5.37 -21.38
CA PRO A 362 7.82 3.95 -21.09
C PRO A 362 8.47 3.25 -22.28
N ASP A 363 9.26 2.21 -22.04
CA ASP A 363 9.78 1.35 -23.11
C ASP A 363 8.67 0.44 -23.64
N LYS A 364 7.78 -0.04 -22.75
CA LYS A 364 6.58 -0.79 -23.12
C LYS A 364 5.37 -0.31 -22.33
N PHE A 365 4.24 -0.26 -23.01
CA PHE A 365 2.94 0.06 -22.42
C PHE A 365 1.85 -0.77 -23.12
N ALA A 366 1.46 -1.88 -22.53
CA ALA A 366 0.37 -2.72 -23.04
C ALA A 366 -0.97 -1.97 -22.96
N PRO A 367 -1.94 -2.27 -23.87
CA PRO A 367 -3.29 -1.75 -23.71
C PRO A 367 -3.87 -2.09 -22.34
N VAL A 368 -4.44 -1.08 -21.67
CA VAL A 368 -5.12 -1.32 -20.38
C VAL A 368 -6.38 -2.13 -20.64
N GLU A 369 -6.54 -3.23 -19.93
CA GLU A 369 -7.73 -4.06 -20.05
C GLU A 369 -8.94 -3.29 -19.53
N THR A 370 -9.99 -3.23 -20.35
CA THR A 370 -11.30 -2.71 -19.97
C THR A 370 -12.27 -3.87 -19.87
N GLU A 371 -13.07 -3.92 -18.84
CA GLU A 371 -14.19 -4.88 -18.75
C GLU A 371 -15.37 -4.43 -19.59
#